data_dc4bb7e652322901d738dab7051f601a
#
_entry.id   dc4bb7e652322901d738dab7051f601a
#
_cell.length_a   1.000
_cell.length_b   1.000
_cell.length_c   1.000
_cell.angle_alpha   90.00
_cell.angle_beta   90.00
_cell.angle_gamma   90.00
#
_symmetry.space_group_name_H-M   'P 1'
#
loop_
_entity.id
_entity.type
_entity.pdbx_description
1 polymer ?
#
loop_
_entity_poly.entity_id
_entity_poly.type
_entity_poly.pdbx_seq_one_letter_code
_entity_poly.pdbx_strand_id
1 'polypeptide(L)'
;MDKKVKWGIVILVGAGLIGWGIYSRLPKANEELAAADKVMTGKQINKRVLNVNAKIIKPQLLTDQIQISGSLMPDEEVDLSFETSGKIVEINFDEGTTVKKGQLLAKVNDRQLQAQLQRLVAQLKLAEDRVFRQNALLERDAVSKEAYEQVKTELATLNADIDLVKANIAMTELRAPFDGVIGLRQVSVGSYASPTSIVAKLTKIIPLKIEF
;
A
#
# COMPACT_ATOMS: atom_id res chain seq x y z
N MET A 1 106.00 74.11 2.32
CA MET A 1 105.20 72.92 2.22
C MET A 1 106.06 71.72 2.73
N ASP A 2 105.69 71.27 3.84
CA ASP A 2 106.48 70.27 4.61
C ASP A 2 106.53 68.88 3.97
N LYS A 3 107.76 68.30 3.96
CA LYS A 3 108.01 66.99 3.39
C LYS A 3 107.04 65.89 3.75
N LYS A 4 106.39 66.04 4.94
CA LYS A 4 105.41 65.13 5.53
C LYS A 4 104.08 65.15 4.75
N VAL A 5 103.66 66.37 4.23
CA VAL A 5 102.42 66.50 3.47
C VAL A 5 102.52 65.90 2.06
N LYS A 6 103.69 66.00 1.47
CA LYS A 6 103.91 65.35 0.12
C LYS A 6 103.91 63.85 0.21
N TRP A 7 104.35 63.25 1.28
CA TRP A 7 104.31 61.76 1.52
C TRP A 7 102.90 61.25 1.82
N GLY A 8 102.10 62.05 2.51
CA GLY A 8 100.70 61.68 2.74
C GLY A 8 99.88 61.65 1.48
N ILE A 9 100.10 62.60 0.51
CA ILE A 9 99.41 62.61 -0.77
C ILE A 9 99.82 61.44 -1.64
N VAL A 10 101.13 61.04 -1.62
CA VAL A 10 101.60 59.82 -2.40
C VAL A 10 100.99 58.52 -1.87
N ILE A 11 100.82 58.45 -0.53
CA ILE A 11 100.18 57.24 0.08
C ILE A 11 98.67 57.17 -0.29
N LEU A 12 97.99 58.35 -0.30
CA LEU A 12 96.58 58.39 -0.63
C LEU A 12 96.32 58.09 -2.12
N VAL A 13 97.18 58.56 -3.02
CA VAL A 13 97.04 58.23 -4.43
C VAL A 13 97.42 56.77 -4.68
N GLY A 14 98.44 56.22 -3.98
CA GLY A 14 98.78 54.81 -4.06
C GLY A 14 97.67 53.89 -3.57
N ALA A 15 97.02 54.25 -2.47
CA ALA A 15 95.86 53.47 -1.92
C ALA A 15 94.64 53.53 -2.87
N GLY A 16 94.45 54.70 -3.52
CA GLY A 16 93.34 54.84 -4.51
C GLY A 16 93.56 53.98 -5.76
N LEU A 17 94.81 53.92 -6.25
CA LEU A 17 95.11 53.08 -7.39
C LEU A 17 95.03 51.58 -7.08
N ILE A 18 95.46 51.18 -5.89
CA ILE A 18 95.34 49.77 -5.42
C ILE A 18 93.86 49.38 -5.21
N GLY A 19 93.06 50.28 -4.62
CA GLY A 19 91.61 50.10 -4.46
C GLY A 19 90.89 49.96 -5.83
N TRP A 20 91.29 50.82 -6.82
CA TRP A 20 90.67 50.72 -8.14
C TRP A 20 91.16 49.44 -8.91
N GLY A 21 92.36 49.01 -8.71
CA GLY A 21 92.90 47.74 -9.28
C GLY A 21 92.23 46.52 -8.72
N ILE A 22 91.88 46.53 -7.42
CA ILE A 22 91.17 45.43 -6.78
C ILE A 22 89.64 45.50 -7.18
N TYR A 23 89.10 46.70 -7.32
CA TYR A 23 87.69 46.86 -7.74
C TYR A 23 87.52 46.42 -9.21
N SER A 24 88.51 46.65 -10.07
CA SER A 24 88.46 46.21 -11.47
C SER A 24 88.71 44.72 -11.69
N ARG A 25 89.21 44.02 -10.65
CA ARG A 25 89.51 42.58 -10.68
C ARG A 25 88.50 41.73 -9.90
N LEU A 26 87.51 42.36 -9.20
CA LEU A 26 86.45 41.60 -8.60
C LEU A 26 85.55 41.00 -9.70
N PRO A 27 85.47 39.69 -9.86
CA PRO A 27 84.53 39.09 -10.79
C PRO A 27 83.14 39.54 -10.47
N LYS A 28 82.41 40.07 -11.43
CA LYS A 28 80.98 40.34 -11.30
C LYS A 28 80.29 39.00 -11.13
N ALA A 29 80.09 38.60 -9.88
CA ALA A 29 79.46 37.32 -9.48
C ALA A 29 78.04 37.11 -10.08
N ASN A 30 77.50 38.16 -10.68
CA ASN A 30 76.15 38.08 -11.28
C ASN A 30 76.17 37.65 -12.78
N GLU A 31 77.36 37.65 -13.49
CA GLU A 31 77.38 37.21 -14.88
C GLU A 31 77.62 35.69 -15.03
N GLU A 32 78.29 35.04 -14.06
CA GLU A 32 78.44 33.60 -14.09
C GLU A 32 77.17 32.86 -13.71
N LEU A 33 76.39 33.41 -12.79
CA LEU A 33 75.05 32.85 -12.49
C LEU A 33 74.07 33.06 -13.64
N ALA A 34 74.18 34.19 -14.37
CA ALA A 34 73.34 34.42 -15.54
C ALA A 34 73.79 33.57 -16.78
N ALA A 35 75.03 33.23 -16.86
CA ALA A 35 75.58 32.36 -17.93
C ALA A 35 75.21 30.88 -17.63
N ALA A 36 75.24 30.45 -16.37
CA ALA A 36 74.83 29.10 -15.99
C ALA A 36 73.30 28.88 -16.19
N ASP A 37 72.51 29.93 -15.92
CA ASP A 37 71.08 29.87 -16.17
C ASP A 37 70.72 29.90 -17.65
N LYS A 38 71.49 30.56 -18.46
CA LYS A 38 71.35 30.56 -19.94
C LYS A 38 71.76 29.23 -20.60
N VAL A 39 72.65 28.49 -19.99
CA VAL A 39 73.06 27.19 -20.52
C VAL A 39 72.10 26.10 -20.17
N MET A 40 71.33 26.26 -19.03
CA MET A 40 70.28 25.35 -18.69
C MET A 40 68.97 25.65 -19.41
N THR A 41 68.77 26.88 -19.94
CA THR A 41 67.54 27.22 -20.65
C THR A 41 67.57 26.89 -22.14
N GLY A 42 68.70 26.38 -22.63
CA GLY A 42 68.96 26.17 -24.09
C GLY A 42 68.54 24.82 -24.66
N LYS A 43 68.01 23.91 -23.84
CA LYS A 43 67.45 22.67 -24.38
C LYS A 43 65.94 22.56 -23.95
N GLN A 44 65.13 23.44 -24.54
CA GLN A 44 63.69 23.13 -24.60
C GLN A 44 63.56 21.83 -25.40
N ILE A 45 63.57 20.73 -24.69
CA ILE A 45 63.02 19.51 -25.21
C ILE A 45 61.52 19.87 -25.43
N ASN A 46 61.13 20.09 -26.68
CA ASN A 46 59.74 20.14 -27.09
C ASN A 46 59.11 18.78 -26.71
N LYS A 47 58.83 18.63 -25.45
CA LYS A 47 57.89 17.58 -25.04
C LYS A 47 56.59 17.90 -25.74
N ARG A 48 56.32 17.18 -26.83
CA ARG A 48 55.00 17.16 -27.42
C ARG A 48 54.04 16.75 -26.29
N VAL A 49 53.42 17.75 -25.66
CA VAL A 49 52.37 17.52 -24.71
C VAL A 49 51.19 17.01 -25.54
N LEU A 50 50.95 15.73 -25.47
CA LEU A 50 49.76 15.14 -26.06
C LEU A 50 48.58 15.63 -25.23
N ASN A 51 47.72 16.39 -25.86
CA ASN A 51 46.42 16.75 -25.22
C ASN A 51 45.60 15.48 -25.13
N VAL A 52 45.44 14.96 -23.92
CA VAL A 52 44.60 13.80 -23.62
C VAL A 52 43.37 14.25 -22.82
N ASN A 53 42.22 13.82 -23.26
CA ASN A 53 41.00 13.99 -22.47
C ASN A 53 40.94 12.88 -21.43
N ALA A 54 41.23 13.21 -20.19
CA ALA A 54 41.12 12.27 -19.08
C ALA A 54 39.78 12.50 -18.36
N LYS A 55 38.98 11.43 -18.21
CA LYS A 55 37.78 11.44 -17.41
C LYS A 55 38.04 10.69 -16.11
N ILE A 56 37.89 11.38 -15.00
CA ILE A 56 37.97 10.75 -13.67
C ILE A 56 36.69 9.97 -13.43
N ILE A 57 36.79 8.65 -13.42
CA ILE A 57 35.69 7.77 -13.09
C ILE A 57 35.59 7.70 -11.57
N LYS A 58 34.49 8.21 -11.02
CA LYS A 58 34.16 8.09 -9.60
C LYS A 58 33.01 7.09 -9.47
N PRO A 59 33.00 6.24 -8.42
CA PRO A 59 31.84 5.42 -8.14
C PRO A 59 30.64 6.31 -7.88
N GLN A 60 29.57 6.11 -8.63
CA GLN A 60 28.28 6.78 -8.46
C GLN A 60 27.26 5.73 -8.10
N LEU A 61 26.38 6.07 -7.13
CA LEU A 61 25.19 5.29 -6.90
C LEU A 61 24.27 5.48 -8.10
N LEU A 62 24.10 4.44 -8.90
CA LEU A 62 23.16 4.45 -10.02
C LEU A 62 21.84 3.97 -9.49
N THR A 63 20.84 4.85 -9.45
CA THR A 63 19.46 4.49 -9.12
C THR A 63 18.70 4.37 -10.42
N ASP A 64 18.32 3.16 -10.76
CA ASP A 64 17.41 2.90 -11.87
C ASP A 64 15.98 2.99 -11.33
N GLN A 65 15.16 3.83 -11.94
CA GLN A 65 13.76 4.01 -11.58
C GLN A 65 12.89 3.60 -12.76
N ILE A 66 12.09 2.57 -12.52
CA ILE A 66 11.08 2.14 -13.47
C ILE A 66 9.75 2.80 -13.05
N GLN A 67 9.22 3.67 -13.91
CA GLN A 67 7.86 4.20 -13.74
C GLN A 67 6.86 3.25 -14.38
N ILE A 68 5.96 2.75 -13.57
CA ILE A 68 4.88 1.87 -14.01
C ILE A 68 3.56 2.58 -13.69
N SER A 69 2.66 2.63 -14.67
CA SER A 69 1.28 3.06 -14.45
C SER A 69 0.45 1.86 -14.04
N GLY A 70 -0.34 2.00 -13.00
CA GLY A 70 -1.24 0.95 -12.52
C GLY A 70 -2.56 1.52 -12.04
N SER A 71 -3.58 0.65 -11.94
CA SER A 71 -4.89 0.98 -11.41
C SER A 71 -5.05 0.43 -10.01
N LEU A 72 -5.64 1.22 -9.11
CA LEU A 72 -6.05 0.76 -7.79
C LEU A 72 -7.41 0.08 -7.92
N MET A 73 -7.47 -1.16 -7.48
CA MET A 73 -8.69 -1.95 -7.46
C MET A 73 -9.06 -2.35 -6.02
N PRO A 74 -10.35 -2.48 -5.72
CA PRO A 74 -10.78 -3.01 -4.43
C PRO A 74 -10.37 -4.48 -4.28
N ASP A 75 -10.24 -4.95 -3.04
CA ASP A 75 -9.95 -6.35 -2.74
C ASP A 75 -11.09 -7.27 -3.20
N GLU A 76 -12.33 -6.88 -2.90
CA GLU A 76 -13.55 -7.58 -3.28
C GLU A 76 -14.62 -6.54 -3.67
N GLU A 77 -15.39 -6.86 -4.70
CA GLU A 77 -16.52 -6.06 -5.16
C GLU A 77 -17.65 -7.00 -5.56
N VAL A 78 -18.86 -6.70 -5.13
CA VAL A 78 -20.04 -7.51 -5.43
C VAL A 78 -21.26 -6.64 -5.67
N ASP A 79 -22.04 -6.99 -6.68
CA ASP A 79 -23.37 -6.42 -6.93
C ASP A 79 -24.38 -7.15 -6.02
N LEU A 80 -24.98 -6.41 -5.12
CA LEU A 80 -25.98 -6.93 -4.18
C LEU A 80 -27.33 -7.02 -4.87
N SER A 81 -27.91 -8.23 -4.88
CA SER A 81 -29.26 -8.51 -5.35
C SER A 81 -30.00 -9.43 -4.39
N PHE A 82 -31.32 -9.44 -4.43
CA PHE A 82 -32.11 -10.40 -3.65
C PHE A 82 -32.08 -11.78 -4.28
N GLU A 83 -32.15 -12.83 -3.47
CA GLU A 83 -32.27 -14.20 -3.95
C GLU A 83 -33.69 -14.54 -4.39
N THR A 84 -34.69 -13.78 -3.92
CA THR A 84 -36.10 -13.95 -4.25
C THR A 84 -36.73 -12.66 -4.78
N SER A 85 -37.82 -12.80 -5.52
CA SER A 85 -38.57 -11.66 -6.04
C SER A 85 -39.61 -11.17 -5.04
N GLY A 86 -39.73 -9.85 -4.93
CA GLY A 86 -40.74 -9.25 -4.07
C GLY A 86 -40.71 -7.72 -4.03
N LYS A 87 -41.71 -7.13 -3.39
CA LYS A 87 -41.76 -5.69 -3.18
C LYS A 87 -40.85 -5.32 -2.03
N ILE A 88 -39.94 -4.38 -2.23
CA ILE A 88 -39.04 -3.86 -1.17
C ILE A 88 -39.87 -3.11 -0.12
N VAL A 89 -39.75 -3.53 1.12
CA VAL A 89 -40.47 -2.92 2.25
C VAL A 89 -39.56 -2.07 3.11
N GLU A 90 -38.27 -2.37 3.12
CA GLU A 90 -37.31 -1.73 4.03
C GLU A 90 -35.94 -1.64 3.37
N ILE A 91 -35.25 -0.51 3.58
CA ILE A 91 -33.84 -0.29 3.21
C ILE A 91 -33.16 0.35 4.40
N ASN A 92 -32.13 -0.31 4.95
CA ASN A 92 -31.48 0.01 6.22
C ASN A 92 -30.00 0.39 6.05
N PHE A 93 -29.68 1.08 4.97
CA PHE A 93 -28.35 1.60 4.73
C PHE A 93 -28.41 2.98 4.08
N ASP A 94 -27.38 3.77 4.32
CA ASP A 94 -27.12 5.02 3.63
C ASP A 94 -26.00 4.85 2.61
N GLU A 95 -26.09 5.55 1.48
CA GLU A 95 -25.10 5.50 0.40
C GLU A 95 -23.75 6.01 0.88
N GLY A 96 -22.67 5.32 0.52
CA GLY A 96 -21.30 5.66 0.90
C GLY A 96 -20.93 5.29 2.35
N THR A 97 -21.80 4.63 3.11
CA THR A 97 -21.50 4.22 4.48
C THR A 97 -20.81 2.86 4.54
N THR A 98 -20.07 2.65 5.64
CA THR A 98 -19.45 1.36 5.93
C THR A 98 -20.46 0.43 6.58
N VAL A 99 -20.57 -0.79 6.05
CA VAL A 99 -21.44 -1.84 6.58
C VAL A 99 -20.61 -3.05 7.03
N LYS A 100 -21.14 -3.80 7.99
CA LYS A 100 -20.50 -5.00 8.53
C LYS A 100 -21.08 -6.27 7.91
N LYS A 101 -20.27 -7.30 7.82
CA LYS A 101 -20.71 -8.65 7.41
C LYS A 101 -21.94 -9.10 8.22
N GLY A 102 -22.97 -9.58 7.51
CA GLY A 102 -24.22 -10.04 8.10
C GLY A 102 -25.23 -8.92 8.44
N GLN A 103 -24.85 -7.63 8.29
CA GLN A 103 -25.76 -6.51 8.50
C GLN A 103 -26.92 -6.57 7.51
N LEU A 104 -28.16 -6.41 7.99
CA LEU A 104 -29.34 -6.33 7.15
C LEU A 104 -29.37 -5.01 6.40
N LEU A 105 -29.33 -5.07 5.07
CA LEU A 105 -29.29 -3.92 4.20
C LEU A 105 -30.69 -3.56 3.65
N ALA A 106 -31.41 -4.57 3.21
CA ALA A 106 -32.75 -4.36 2.68
C ALA A 106 -33.60 -5.61 2.87
N LYS A 107 -34.92 -5.46 2.79
CA LYS A 107 -35.85 -6.55 2.96
C LYS A 107 -37.00 -6.44 1.97
N VAL A 108 -37.39 -7.57 1.38
CA VAL A 108 -38.62 -7.71 0.60
C VAL A 108 -39.75 -8.22 1.49
N ASN A 109 -41.00 -8.10 1.02
CA ASN A 109 -42.20 -8.47 1.75
C ASN A 109 -42.22 -9.99 2.02
N ASP A 110 -42.06 -10.35 3.28
CA ASP A 110 -42.08 -11.73 3.80
C ASP A 110 -43.29 -12.08 4.66
N ARG A 111 -44.31 -11.20 4.71
CA ARG A 111 -45.47 -11.38 5.61
C ARG A 111 -46.16 -12.74 5.46
N GLN A 112 -46.24 -13.27 4.23
CA GLN A 112 -46.83 -14.56 3.98
C GLN A 112 -45.99 -15.70 4.60
N LEU A 113 -44.67 -15.63 4.45
CA LEU A 113 -43.74 -16.59 5.03
C LEU A 113 -43.73 -16.52 6.56
N GLN A 114 -43.78 -15.34 7.13
CA GLN A 114 -43.89 -15.15 8.58
C GLN A 114 -45.20 -15.74 9.14
N ALA A 115 -46.33 -15.54 8.46
CA ALA A 115 -47.60 -16.17 8.87
C ALA A 115 -47.55 -17.71 8.77
N GLN A 116 -46.88 -18.23 7.73
CA GLN A 116 -46.65 -19.66 7.59
C GLN A 116 -45.78 -20.23 8.71
N LEU A 117 -44.65 -19.55 9.02
CA LEU A 117 -43.76 -19.93 10.11
C LEU A 117 -44.55 -19.95 11.45
N GLN A 118 -45.34 -18.93 11.72
CA GLN A 118 -46.11 -18.83 12.94
C GLN A 118 -47.13 -20.00 13.09
N ARG A 119 -47.78 -20.39 11.98
CA ARG A 119 -48.66 -21.55 11.95
C ARG A 119 -47.91 -22.86 12.29
N LEU A 120 -46.73 -23.09 11.65
CA LEU A 120 -45.90 -24.29 11.88
C LEU A 120 -45.38 -24.34 13.33
N VAL A 121 -44.92 -23.21 13.86
CA VAL A 121 -44.48 -23.10 15.26
C VAL A 121 -45.63 -23.42 16.26
N ALA A 122 -46.86 -23.03 15.95
CA ALA A 122 -48.00 -23.40 16.76
C ALA A 122 -48.29 -24.91 16.72
N GLN A 123 -48.10 -25.55 15.57
CA GLN A 123 -48.21 -27.02 15.40
C GLN A 123 -47.07 -27.76 16.11
N LEU A 124 -45.86 -27.20 16.14
CA LEU A 124 -44.67 -27.78 16.77
C LEU A 124 -44.93 -28.11 18.24
N LYS A 125 -45.50 -27.15 18.99
CA LYS A 125 -45.81 -27.36 20.40
C LYS A 125 -46.74 -28.56 20.62
N LEU A 126 -47.78 -28.71 19.76
CA LEU A 126 -48.69 -29.86 19.84
C LEU A 126 -47.99 -31.17 19.52
N ALA A 127 -47.08 -31.18 18.49
CA ALA A 127 -46.31 -32.36 18.12
C ALA A 127 -45.34 -32.78 19.23
N GLU A 128 -44.64 -31.82 19.84
CA GLU A 128 -43.76 -32.08 21.00
C GLU A 128 -44.52 -32.69 22.17
N ASP A 129 -45.68 -32.14 22.51
CA ASP A 129 -46.57 -32.68 23.57
C ASP A 129 -47.05 -34.09 23.24
N ARG A 130 -47.33 -34.41 21.97
CA ARG A 130 -47.69 -35.78 21.51
C ARG A 130 -46.54 -36.76 21.69
N VAL A 131 -45.35 -36.38 21.26
CA VAL A 131 -44.14 -37.23 21.41
C VAL A 131 -43.87 -37.48 22.90
N PHE A 132 -43.93 -36.43 23.73
CA PHE A 132 -43.76 -36.57 25.19
C PHE A 132 -44.75 -37.55 25.81
N ARG A 133 -46.04 -37.43 25.49
CA ARG A 133 -47.09 -38.37 26.02
C ARG A 133 -46.88 -39.78 25.51
N GLN A 134 -46.52 -39.93 24.21
CA GLN A 134 -46.33 -41.25 23.61
C GLN A 134 -45.08 -41.92 24.19
N ASN A 135 -44.04 -41.20 24.49
CA ASN A 135 -42.83 -41.70 25.16
C ASN A 135 -43.18 -42.23 26.57
N ALA A 136 -43.95 -41.45 27.37
CA ALA A 136 -44.37 -41.86 28.70
C ALA A 136 -45.28 -43.10 28.71
N LEU A 137 -46.07 -43.29 27.66
CA LEU A 137 -46.90 -44.49 27.46
C LEU A 137 -46.03 -45.68 26.99
N LEU A 138 -45.02 -45.47 26.16
CA LEU A 138 -44.11 -46.53 25.74
C LEU A 138 -43.31 -47.09 26.91
N GLU A 139 -42.82 -46.24 27.82
CA GLU A 139 -42.13 -46.63 29.07
C GLU A 139 -42.97 -47.54 29.97
N ARG A 140 -44.31 -47.52 29.80
CA ARG A 140 -45.26 -48.33 30.55
C ARG A 140 -45.83 -49.52 29.74
N ASP A 141 -45.21 -49.79 28.58
CA ASP A 141 -45.66 -50.82 27.61
C ASP A 141 -47.13 -50.62 27.15
N ALA A 142 -47.66 -49.39 27.25
CA ALA A 142 -49.04 -49.09 26.89
C ALA A 142 -49.28 -48.77 25.41
N VAL A 143 -48.18 -48.58 24.63
CA VAL A 143 -48.21 -48.35 23.19
C VAL A 143 -47.07 -49.10 22.51
N SER A 144 -47.22 -49.36 21.20
CA SER A 144 -46.16 -50.01 20.41
C SER A 144 -45.00 -49.04 20.12
N LYS A 145 -43.81 -49.58 19.94
CA LYS A 145 -42.65 -48.80 19.52
C LYS A 145 -42.89 -48.12 18.16
N GLU A 146 -43.62 -48.79 17.28
CA GLU A 146 -44.01 -48.28 15.97
C GLU A 146 -44.84 -46.99 16.10
N ALA A 147 -45.83 -46.95 16.98
CA ALA A 147 -46.68 -45.80 17.24
C ALA A 147 -45.84 -44.60 17.80
N TYR A 148 -44.86 -44.86 18.64
CA TYR A 148 -43.92 -43.85 19.12
C TYR A 148 -43.04 -43.32 17.99
N GLU A 149 -42.42 -44.21 17.18
CA GLU A 149 -41.57 -43.80 16.06
C GLU A 149 -42.35 -42.99 15.00
N GLN A 150 -43.65 -43.29 14.81
CA GLN A 150 -44.51 -42.51 13.91
C GLN A 150 -44.64 -41.03 14.38
N VAL A 151 -45.00 -40.77 15.63
CA VAL A 151 -45.15 -39.39 16.12
C VAL A 151 -43.83 -38.67 16.21
N LYS A 152 -42.73 -39.37 16.46
CA LYS A 152 -41.38 -38.85 16.42
C LYS A 152 -40.99 -38.42 15.00
N THR A 153 -41.36 -39.22 13.99
CA THR A 153 -41.14 -38.90 12.57
C THR A 153 -41.98 -37.67 12.16
N GLU A 154 -43.26 -37.59 12.61
CA GLU A 154 -44.11 -36.41 12.40
C GLU A 154 -43.46 -35.13 12.96
N LEU A 155 -42.89 -35.19 14.18
CA LEU A 155 -42.16 -34.08 14.78
C LEU A 155 -40.92 -33.70 13.97
N ALA A 156 -40.16 -34.70 13.50
CA ALA A 156 -38.96 -34.47 12.66
C ALA A 156 -39.34 -33.79 11.33
N THR A 157 -40.41 -34.22 10.69
CA THR A 157 -40.92 -33.65 9.44
C THR A 157 -41.36 -32.20 9.67
N LEU A 158 -42.05 -31.89 10.76
CA LEU A 158 -42.52 -30.57 11.10
C LEU A 158 -41.33 -29.59 11.37
N ASN A 159 -40.27 -30.09 12.02
CA ASN A 159 -39.05 -29.31 12.21
C ASN A 159 -38.38 -29.00 10.85
N ALA A 160 -38.32 -29.97 9.93
CA ALA A 160 -37.78 -29.74 8.59
C ALA A 160 -38.62 -28.71 7.81
N ASP A 161 -39.93 -28.73 7.92
CA ASP A 161 -40.84 -27.72 7.30
C ASP A 161 -40.60 -26.33 7.88
N ILE A 162 -40.39 -26.22 9.19
CA ILE A 162 -40.04 -24.95 9.86
C ILE A 162 -38.72 -24.40 9.32
N ASP A 163 -37.72 -25.27 9.21
CA ASP A 163 -36.39 -24.84 8.72
C ASP A 163 -36.44 -24.44 7.25
N LEU A 164 -37.23 -25.10 6.42
CA LEU A 164 -37.51 -24.70 5.06
C LEU A 164 -38.11 -23.28 4.97
N VAL A 165 -39.12 -23.00 5.79
CA VAL A 165 -39.73 -21.67 5.80
C VAL A 165 -38.76 -20.61 6.32
N LYS A 166 -37.94 -20.90 7.32
CA LYS A 166 -36.89 -20.01 7.82
C LYS A 166 -35.84 -19.70 6.71
N ALA A 167 -35.43 -20.71 5.93
CA ALA A 167 -34.55 -20.50 4.80
C ALA A 167 -35.18 -19.59 3.74
N ASN A 168 -36.47 -19.79 3.43
CA ASN A 168 -37.21 -18.92 2.51
C ASN A 168 -37.33 -17.48 3.05
N ILE A 169 -37.47 -17.29 4.34
CA ILE A 169 -37.45 -15.96 4.96
C ILE A 169 -36.05 -15.34 4.84
N ALA A 170 -34.98 -16.10 5.06
CA ALA A 170 -33.62 -15.61 4.91
C ALA A 170 -33.34 -15.10 3.48
N MET A 171 -33.89 -15.75 2.44
CA MET A 171 -33.79 -15.30 1.05
C MET A 171 -34.50 -13.95 0.78
N THR A 172 -35.43 -13.54 1.67
CA THR A 172 -36.08 -12.23 1.58
C THR A 172 -35.28 -11.09 2.17
N GLU A 173 -34.17 -11.40 2.85
CA GLU A 173 -33.32 -10.45 3.53
C GLU A 173 -32.01 -10.30 2.74
N LEU A 174 -31.69 -9.09 2.32
CA LEU A 174 -30.40 -8.77 1.72
C LEU A 174 -29.42 -8.39 2.81
N ARG A 175 -28.41 -9.22 3.03
CA ARG A 175 -27.35 -9.01 4.02
C ARG A 175 -25.99 -8.82 3.38
N ALA A 176 -25.13 -8.00 4.00
CA ALA A 176 -23.76 -7.80 3.53
C ALA A 176 -22.94 -9.10 3.67
N PRO A 177 -22.30 -9.59 2.56
CA PRO A 177 -21.47 -10.80 2.60
C PRO A 177 -20.11 -10.60 3.28
N PHE A 178 -19.59 -9.38 3.29
CA PHE A 178 -18.32 -8.98 3.91
C PHE A 178 -18.40 -7.53 4.41
N ASP A 179 -17.38 -7.11 5.16
CA ASP A 179 -17.24 -5.71 5.62
C ASP A 179 -16.78 -4.83 4.47
N GLY A 180 -17.46 -3.72 4.21
CA GLY A 180 -17.11 -2.85 3.09
C GLY A 180 -17.90 -1.55 3.07
N VAL A 181 -17.71 -0.79 2.02
CA VAL A 181 -18.44 0.45 1.74
C VAL A 181 -19.51 0.16 0.71
N ILE A 182 -20.76 0.54 1.04
CA ILE A 182 -21.88 0.39 0.11
C ILE A 182 -21.93 1.59 -0.85
N GLY A 183 -22.13 1.31 -2.12
CA GLY A 183 -22.23 2.33 -3.18
C GLY A 183 -23.61 2.96 -3.29
N LEU A 184 -23.89 3.53 -4.45
CA LEU A 184 -25.18 4.16 -4.74
C LEU A 184 -26.29 3.11 -4.83
N ARG A 185 -27.46 3.46 -4.29
CA ARG A 185 -28.67 2.67 -4.35
C ARG A 185 -29.32 2.77 -5.73
N GLN A 186 -29.66 1.63 -6.32
CA GLN A 186 -30.35 1.57 -7.61
C GLN A 186 -31.87 1.31 -7.48
N VAL A 187 -32.33 1.06 -6.27
CA VAL A 187 -33.74 0.74 -5.99
C VAL A 187 -34.30 1.62 -4.87
N SER A 188 -35.62 1.72 -4.79
CA SER A 188 -36.33 2.49 -3.75
C SER A 188 -37.31 1.61 -3.00
N VAL A 189 -37.64 2.01 -1.77
CA VAL A 189 -38.71 1.37 -0.99
C VAL A 189 -40.00 1.44 -1.80
N GLY A 190 -40.69 0.31 -1.89
CA GLY A 190 -41.91 0.16 -2.69
C GLY A 190 -41.71 -0.34 -4.13
N SER A 191 -40.49 -0.34 -4.64
CA SER A 191 -40.16 -0.97 -5.93
C SER A 191 -40.20 -2.49 -5.86
N TYR A 192 -40.32 -3.14 -7.01
CA TYR A 192 -40.27 -4.60 -7.09
C TYR A 192 -38.86 -5.04 -7.42
N ALA A 193 -38.27 -5.88 -6.58
CA ALA A 193 -36.95 -6.46 -6.76
C ALA A 193 -37.05 -7.88 -7.32
N SER A 194 -36.02 -8.30 -8.05
CA SER A 194 -35.82 -9.64 -8.58
C SER A 194 -34.34 -10.03 -8.43
N PRO A 195 -33.97 -11.30 -8.57
CA PRO A 195 -32.56 -11.74 -8.53
C PRO A 195 -31.65 -11.04 -9.56
N THR A 196 -32.21 -10.51 -10.63
CA THR A 196 -31.46 -9.76 -11.64
C THR A 196 -31.37 -8.27 -11.35
N SER A 197 -32.11 -7.78 -10.35
CA SER A 197 -32.15 -6.37 -9.99
C SER A 197 -31.05 -6.04 -8.99
N ILE A 198 -30.05 -5.26 -9.40
CA ILE A 198 -28.99 -4.78 -8.52
C ILE A 198 -29.58 -3.75 -7.55
N VAL A 199 -29.40 -3.95 -6.27
CA VAL A 199 -29.83 -3.04 -5.20
C VAL A 199 -28.78 -1.96 -4.95
N ALA A 200 -27.55 -2.38 -4.77
CA ALA A 200 -26.36 -1.54 -4.58
C ALA A 200 -25.10 -2.36 -4.84
N LYS A 201 -23.97 -1.70 -4.93
CA LYS A 201 -22.65 -2.33 -5.04
C LYS A 201 -21.96 -2.28 -3.69
N LEU A 202 -21.40 -3.37 -3.23
CA LEU A 202 -20.59 -3.44 -2.01
C LEU A 202 -19.12 -3.63 -2.38
N THR A 203 -18.25 -2.79 -1.83
CA THR A 203 -16.84 -2.73 -2.19
C THR A 203 -15.99 -2.78 -0.93
N LYS A 204 -15.02 -3.70 -0.89
CA LYS A 204 -14.01 -3.78 0.17
C LYS A 204 -12.78 -3.02 -0.26
N ILE A 205 -12.58 -1.84 0.33
CA ILE A 205 -11.51 -0.92 -0.02
C ILE A 205 -10.23 -1.12 0.80
N ILE A 206 -10.21 -2.00 1.78
CA ILE A 206 -9.06 -2.31 2.62
C ILE A 206 -8.92 -3.84 2.72
N PRO A 207 -7.80 -4.41 2.24
CA PRO A 207 -6.71 -3.79 1.45
C PRO A 207 -7.11 -3.40 0.03
N LEU A 208 -6.31 -2.55 -0.64
CA LEU A 208 -6.43 -2.28 -2.07
C LEU A 208 -5.44 -3.15 -2.84
N LYS A 209 -5.83 -3.56 -4.05
CA LYS A 209 -4.97 -4.24 -5.03
C LYS A 209 -4.46 -3.24 -6.05
N ILE A 210 -3.23 -3.43 -6.49
CA ILE A 210 -2.63 -2.64 -7.59
C ILE A 210 -2.46 -3.59 -8.76
N GLU A 211 -3.04 -3.23 -9.88
CA GLU A 211 -2.86 -3.90 -11.16
C GLU A 211 -1.95 -3.03 -12.04
N PHE A 212 -0.82 -3.60 -12.52
CA PHE A 212 0.18 -2.91 -13.33
C PHE A 212 0.76 -3.84 -14.40
#